data_63a78d4a951329b1fd6c99bcd5675af9
#
_entry.id   63a78d4a951329b1fd6c99bcd5675af9
#
_cell.length_a   1.000
_cell.length_b   1.000
_cell.length_c   1.000
_cell.angle_alpha   90.00
_cell.angle_beta   90.00
_cell.angle_gamma   90.00
#
_symmetry.space_group_name_H-M   'P 1'
#
loop_
_entity.id
_entity.type
_entity.pdbx_description
1 polymer ?
#
loop_
_entity_poly.entity_id
_entity_poly.type
_entity_poly.pdbx_seq_one_letter_code
_entity_poly.pdbx_strand_id
1 'polypeptide(L)'
;SHILGVEREAASLADIYLPEGERNKARAAALLHDITKNETVEKQLQYCREFGIILGVDPLSPKLYHSKTAAVLIERDFPEFADPEIVSAVRWHTTGRDNMTVFEAIIYLADYIEDTRTYDDCIKLRRYFYDGISHLSSAEDKIFHLYKTMVKSFNYTMTVLMEENALIDEDTLRC
;
A
#
# COMPACT_ATOMS: atom_id res chain seq x y z
N SER A 1 -4.37 8.83 14.66
CA SER A 1 -4.09 7.39 14.50
C SER A 1 -3.54 7.14 13.11
N HIS A 2 -2.77 6.08 12.93
CA HIS A 2 -2.18 5.66 11.67
C HIS A 2 -3.21 5.65 10.51
N ILE A 3 -4.32 4.95 10.65
CA ILE A 3 -5.37 4.86 9.60
C ILE A 3 -5.85 6.24 9.13
N LEU A 4 -6.08 7.18 10.05
CA LEU A 4 -6.46 8.55 9.69
C LEU A 4 -5.29 9.35 9.08
N GLY A 5 -4.04 9.02 9.41
CA GLY A 5 -2.86 9.53 8.75
C GLY A 5 -2.81 9.10 7.30
N VAL A 6 -2.96 7.79 7.05
CA VAL A 6 -3.01 7.22 5.69
C VAL A 6 -4.15 7.81 4.86
N GLU A 7 -5.33 7.97 5.47
CA GLU A 7 -6.50 8.57 4.79
C GLU A 7 -6.22 10.01 4.33
N ARG A 8 -5.64 10.85 5.21
CA ARG A 8 -5.28 12.23 4.84
C ARG A 8 -4.21 12.27 3.78
N GLU A 9 -3.19 11.43 3.91
CA GLU A 9 -2.09 11.35 2.96
C GLU A 9 -2.57 10.87 1.58
N ALA A 10 -3.36 9.80 1.52
CA ALA A 10 -3.95 9.30 0.28
C ALA A 10 -4.83 10.36 -0.41
N ALA A 11 -5.60 11.13 0.36
CA ALA A 11 -6.39 12.24 -0.17
C ALA A 11 -5.49 13.33 -0.79
N SER A 12 -4.38 13.67 -0.13
CA SER A 12 -3.42 14.68 -0.63
C SER A 12 -2.71 14.20 -1.90
N LEU A 13 -2.32 12.92 -1.94
CA LEU A 13 -1.73 12.32 -3.14
C LEU A 13 -2.74 12.21 -4.28
N ALA A 14 -4.00 11.90 -3.99
CA ALA A 14 -5.06 11.88 -5.00
C ALA A 14 -5.25 13.25 -5.66
N ASP A 15 -5.20 14.34 -4.89
CA ASP A 15 -5.29 15.70 -5.45
C ASP A 15 -4.12 16.05 -6.40
N ILE A 16 -2.97 15.39 -6.25
CA ILE A 16 -1.79 15.60 -7.11
C ILE A 16 -1.87 14.77 -8.41
N TYR A 17 -2.39 13.53 -8.32
CA TYR A 17 -2.17 12.50 -9.34
C TYR A 17 -3.43 12.02 -10.04
N LEU A 18 -4.60 12.16 -9.43
CA LEU A 18 -5.85 11.58 -9.93
C LEU A 18 -6.78 12.66 -10.49
N PRO A 19 -7.73 12.27 -11.36
CA PRO A 19 -8.77 13.17 -11.81
C PRO A 19 -9.62 13.72 -10.66
N GLU A 20 -10.22 14.88 -10.88
CA GLU A 20 -11.20 15.46 -9.95
C GLU A 20 -12.34 14.46 -9.68
N GLY A 21 -12.67 14.28 -8.40
CA GLY A 21 -13.69 13.32 -7.95
C GLY A 21 -13.15 12.00 -7.40
N GLU A 22 -11.93 11.59 -7.76
CA GLU A 22 -11.33 10.32 -7.29
C GLU A 22 -10.79 10.38 -5.85
N ARG A 23 -10.72 11.57 -5.25
CA ARG A 23 -10.24 11.78 -3.89
C ARG A 23 -10.95 10.89 -2.86
N ASN A 24 -12.28 10.80 -2.92
CA ASN A 24 -13.05 9.99 -1.96
C ASN A 24 -12.82 8.50 -2.15
N LYS A 25 -12.54 8.06 -3.35
CA LYS A 25 -12.15 6.68 -3.66
C LYS A 25 -10.81 6.33 -3.01
N ALA A 26 -9.80 7.21 -3.12
CA ALA A 26 -8.52 7.05 -2.45
C ALA A 26 -8.66 7.02 -0.92
N ARG A 27 -9.51 7.88 -0.34
CA ARG A 27 -9.83 7.88 1.09
C ARG A 27 -10.46 6.56 1.53
N ALA A 28 -11.41 6.02 0.74
CA ALA A 28 -12.05 4.74 1.03
C ALA A 28 -11.03 3.59 1.03
N ALA A 29 -10.17 3.51 0.01
CA ALA A 29 -9.09 2.52 -0.04
C ALA A 29 -8.16 2.63 1.18
N ALA A 30 -7.77 3.84 1.55
CA ALA A 30 -6.92 4.09 2.71
C ALA A 30 -7.56 3.69 4.04
N LEU A 31 -8.88 3.90 4.22
CA LEU A 31 -9.59 3.48 5.43
C LEU A 31 -9.74 1.96 5.51
N LEU A 32 -9.78 1.27 4.39
CA LEU A 32 -10.02 -0.18 4.30
C LEU A 32 -8.72 -1.01 4.23
N HIS A 33 -7.56 -0.41 3.95
CA HIS A 33 -6.33 -1.17 3.67
C HIS A 33 -5.92 -2.15 4.77
N ASP A 34 -6.13 -1.79 6.02
CA ASP A 34 -5.70 -2.51 7.21
C ASP A 34 -6.84 -3.17 8.00
N ILE A 35 -8.04 -3.36 7.43
CA ILE A 35 -9.24 -3.85 8.16
C ILE A 35 -9.04 -5.21 8.84
N THR A 36 -8.13 -6.04 8.35
CA THR A 36 -7.82 -7.35 8.94
C THR A 36 -6.47 -7.41 9.67
N LYS A 37 -5.72 -6.31 9.75
CA LYS A 37 -4.36 -6.30 10.30
C LYS A 37 -4.28 -6.74 11.76
N ASN A 38 -5.29 -6.40 12.54
CA ASN A 38 -5.36 -6.73 13.97
C ASN A 38 -6.05 -8.07 14.26
N GLU A 39 -6.48 -8.80 13.22
CA GLU A 39 -6.99 -10.15 13.38
C GLU A 39 -5.87 -11.12 13.74
N THR A 40 -6.21 -12.17 14.49
CA THR A 40 -5.23 -13.22 14.82
C THR A 40 -4.77 -13.94 13.55
N VAL A 41 -3.57 -14.54 13.61
CA VAL A 41 -3.03 -15.33 12.49
C VAL A 41 -3.98 -16.47 12.12
N GLU A 42 -4.60 -17.13 13.11
CA GLU A 42 -5.57 -18.20 12.91
C GLU A 42 -6.79 -17.70 12.14
N LYS A 43 -7.28 -16.50 12.48
CA LYS A 43 -8.42 -15.88 11.81
C LYS A 43 -8.08 -15.50 10.36
N GLN A 44 -6.92 -14.91 10.14
CA GLN A 44 -6.44 -14.58 8.80
C GLN A 44 -6.24 -15.85 7.94
N LEU A 45 -5.69 -16.92 8.51
CA LEU A 45 -5.56 -18.23 7.84
C LEU A 45 -6.93 -18.86 7.56
N GLN A 46 -7.93 -18.64 8.43
CA GLN A 46 -9.30 -19.06 8.15
C GLN A 46 -9.85 -18.35 6.92
N TYR A 47 -9.69 -17.03 6.81
CA TYR A 47 -10.07 -16.27 5.61
C TYR A 47 -9.34 -16.78 4.36
N CYS A 48 -8.03 -17.00 4.46
CA CYS A 48 -7.25 -17.54 3.34
C CYS A 48 -7.82 -18.88 2.82
N ARG A 49 -8.23 -19.77 3.71
CA ARG A 49 -8.89 -21.06 3.34
C ARG A 49 -10.28 -20.85 2.75
N GLU A 50 -11.08 -20.00 3.39
CA GLU A 50 -12.47 -19.72 2.98
C GLU A 50 -12.52 -19.12 1.57
N PHE A 51 -11.60 -18.22 1.24
CA PHE A 51 -11.56 -17.53 -0.04
C PHE A 51 -10.59 -18.14 -1.06
N GLY A 52 -9.98 -19.28 -0.76
CA GLY A 52 -9.06 -19.94 -1.68
C GLY A 52 -7.81 -19.12 -1.99
N ILE A 53 -7.36 -18.27 -1.06
CA ILE A 53 -6.12 -17.51 -1.21
C ILE A 53 -4.94 -18.47 -1.15
N ILE A 54 -4.21 -18.61 -2.26
CA ILE A 54 -3.01 -19.44 -2.33
C ILE A 54 -1.88 -18.69 -1.59
N LEU A 55 -1.53 -19.22 -0.45
CA LEU A 55 -0.33 -18.84 0.28
C LEU A 55 0.79 -19.71 -0.30
N GLY A 56 1.55 -19.29 -1.24
CA GLY A 56 2.68 -20.00 -1.87
C GLY A 56 3.24 -21.27 -1.18
N VAL A 57 4.32 -21.82 -1.67
CA VAL A 57 4.92 -23.05 -1.10
C VAL A 57 5.56 -22.80 0.27
N ASP A 58 6.01 -21.57 0.51
CA ASP A 58 6.54 -21.14 1.81
C ASP A 58 5.49 -20.37 2.61
N PRO A 59 5.47 -20.56 3.95
CA PRO A 59 4.61 -19.75 4.80
C PRO A 59 5.05 -18.28 4.65
N LEU A 60 4.25 -17.51 3.93
CA LEU A 60 4.40 -16.06 3.89
C LEU A 60 4.49 -15.53 5.33
N SER A 61 5.27 -14.50 5.52
CA SER A 61 5.26 -13.81 6.81
C SER A 61 3.79 -13.50 7.17
N PRO A 62 3.32 -13.86 8.37
CA PRO A 62 1.95 -13.54 8.81
C PRO A 62 1.59 -12.06 8.64
N LYS A 63 2.61 -11.18 8.66
CA LYS A 63 2.47 -9.75 8.41
C LYS A 63 1.90 -9.41 7.02
N LEU A 64 1.96 -10.34 6.05
CA LEU A 64 1.48 -10.13 4.69
C LEU A 64 0.06 -10.65 4.43
N TYR A 65 -0.53 -11.39 5.37
CA TYR A 65 -1.87 -11.95 5.17
C TYR A 65 -2.95 -10.87 5.12
N HIS A 66 -2.79 -9.80 5.92
CA HIS A 66 -3.83 -8.78 6.06
C HIS A 66 -4.17 -8.10 4.73
N SER A 67 -3.22 -7.80 3.86
CA SER A 67 -3.51 -7.18 2.57
C SER A 67 -4.34 -8.08 1.65
N LYS A 68 -4.04 -9.38 1.67
CA LYS A 68 -4.77 -10.40 0.90
C LYS A 68 -6.18 -10.61 1.44
N THR A 69 -6.31 -10.74 2.75
CA THR A 69 -7.59 -10.98 3.41
C THR A 69 -8.47 -9.74 3.44
N ALA A 70 -7.90 -8.53 3.60
CA ALA A 70 -8.65 -7.29 3.51
C ALA A 70 -9.30 -7.12 2.13
N ALA A 71 -8.57 -7.38 1.05
CA ALA A 71 -9.10 -7.27 -0.31
C ALA A 71 -10.35 -8.13 -0.51
N VAL A 72 -10.33 -9.41 -0.12
CA VAL A 72 -11.50 -10.29 -0.27
C VAL A 72 -12.65 -9.97 0.70
N LEU A 73 -12.34 -9.44 1.89
CA LEU A 73 -13.37 -8.98 2.82
C LEU A 73 -14.11 -7.75 2.30
N ILE A 74 -13.42 -6.84 1.60
CA ILE A 74 -14.07 -5.69 0.96
C ILE A 74 -15.14 -6.19 -0.02
N GLU A 75 -14.83 -7.13 -0.88
CA GLU A 75 -15.80 -7.67 -1.85
C GLU A 75 -17.01 -8.36 -1.18
N ARG A 76 -16.79 -9.03 -0.05
CA ARG A 76 -17.85 -9.74 0.67
C ARG A 76 -18.69 -8.84 1.57
N ASP A 77 -18.04 -8.02 2.40
CA ASP A 77 -18.66 -7.34 3.55
C ASP A 77 -18.93 -5.86 3.29
N PHE A 78 -18.27 -5.27 2.28
CA PHE A 78 -18.38 -3.86 1.92
C PHE A 78 -18.59 -3.68 0.40
N PRO A 79 -19.62 -4.31 -0.19
CA PRO A 79 -19.82 -4.33 -1.65
C PRO A 79 -19.96 -2.92 -2.25
N GLU A 80 -20.38 -1.93 -1.49
CA GLU A 80 -20.44 -0.52 -1.90
C GLU A 80 -19.05 0.11 -2.14
N PHE A 81 -17.98 -0.50 -1.59
CA PHE A 81 -16.58 -0.11 -1.79
C PHE A 81 -15.79 -1.11 -2.62
N ALA A 82 -16.44 -2.14 -3.16
CA ALA A 82 -15.79 -3.19 -3.96
C ALA A 82 -15.47 -2.72 -5.41
N ASP A 83 -15.02 -1.49 -5.55
CA ASP A 83 -14.43 -0.99 -6.80
C ASP A 83 -13.12 -1.75 -7.07
N PRO A 84 -12.89 -2.25 -8.31
CA PRO A 84 -11.69 -3.03 -8.63
C PRO A 84 -10.37 -2.33 -8.31
N GLU A 85 -10.30 -1.01 -8.44
CA GLU A 85 -9.09 -0.26 -8.10
C GLU A 85 -8.89 -0.16 -6.58
N ILE A 86 -9.97 -0.03 -5.79
CA ILE A 86 -9.89 -0.07 -4.32
C ILE A 86 -9.39 -1.45 -3.88
N VAL A 87 -10.02 -2.51 -4.36
CA VAL A 87 -9.67 -3.90 -4.01
C VAL A 87 -8.21 -4.19 -4.38
N SER A 88 -7.78 -3.79 -5.58
CA SER A 88 -6.41 -3.97 -6.05
C SER A 88 -5.41 -3.17 -5.21
N ALA A 89 -5.69 -1.91 -4.92
CA ALA A 89 -4.81 -1.08 -4.10
C ALA A 89 -4.64 -1.65 -2.68
N VAL A 90 -5.73 -2.10 -2.08
CA VAL A 90 -5.69 -2.78 -0.77
C VAL A 90 -4.92 -4.09 -0.85
N ARG A 91 -5.11 -4.88 -1.91
CA ARG A 91 -4.38 -6.14 -2.10
C ARG A 91 -2.86 -5.95 -2.15
N TRP A 92 -2.39 -4.86 -2.76
CA TRP A 92 -0.98 -4.65 -3.06
C TRP A 92 -0.28 -3.61 -2.18
N HIS A 93 -0.98 -3.04 -1.19
CA HIS A 93 -0.43 -1.96 -0.38
C HIS A 93 0.80 -2.36 0.48
N THR A 94 1.00 -3.66 0.73
CA THR A 94 2.11 -4.14 1.58
C THR A 94 3.31 -4.60 0.75
N THR A 95 3.08 -5.42 -0.27
CA THR A 95 4.16 -6.03 -1.07
C THR A 95 4.52 -5.22 -2.30
N GLY A 96 3.59 -4.41 -2.80
CA GLY A 96 3.63 -3.93 -4.17
C GLY A 96 3.37 -5.06 -5.17
N ARG A 97 3.51 -4.76 -6.44
CA ARG A 97 3.55 -5.69 -7.57
C ARG A 97 4.22 -5.03 -8.77
N ASP A 98 4.58 -5.80 -9.77
CA ASP A 98 4.98 -5.24 -11.07
C ASP A 98 3.83 -4.45 -11.72
N ASN A 99 4.16 -3.41 -12.44
CA ASN A 99 3.21 -2.56 -13.16
C ASN A 99 2.07 -1.99 -12.29
N MET A 100 2.38 -1.54 -11.07
CA MET A 100 1.40 -0.86 -10.22
C MET A 100 0.79 0.34 -10.94
N THR A 101 -0.52 0.48 -10.83
CA THR A 101 -1.23 1.69 -11.30
C THR A 101 -0.89 2.89 -10.42
N VAL A 102 -1.16 4.10 -10.91
CA VAL A 102 -0.99 5.33 -10.10
C VAL A 102 -1.85 5.26 -8.83
N PHE A 103 -3.07 4.72 -8.91
CA PHE A 103 -3.95 4.57 -7.76
C PHE A 103 -3.36 3.60 -6.71
N GLU A 104 -2.85 2.45 -7.12
CA GLU A 104 -2.16 1.50 -6.23
C GLU A 104 -0.92 2.12 -5.58
N ALA A 105 -0.11 2.83 -6.38
CA ALA A 105 1.08 3.51 -5.91
C ALA A 105 0.78 4.58 -4.85
N ILE A 106 -0.32 5.33 -5.00
CA ILE A 106 -0.79 6.33 -4.04
C ILE A 106 -1.11 5.67 -2.69
N ILE A 107 -1.85 4.56 -2.68
CA ILE A 107 -2.25 3.90 -1.44
C ILE A 107 -1.04 3.29 -0.73
N TYR A 108 -0.17 2.61 -1.48
CA TYR A 108 1.09 2.08 -0.95
C TYR A 108 1.96 3.21 -0.34
N LEU A 109 2.17 4.29 -1.09
CA LEU A 109 3.01 5.39 -0.64
C LEU A 109 2.42 6.12 0.56
N ALA A 110 1.08 6.34 0.57
CA ALA A 110 0.39 6.97 1.68
C ALA A 110 0.59 6.22 3.00
N ASP A 111 0.50 4.88 2.98
CA ASP A 111 0.78 4.05 4.15
C ASP A 111 2.25 4.20 4.61
N TYR A 112 3.19 4.34 3.67
CA TYR A 112 4.61 4.43 3.99
C TYR A 112 5.00 5.80 4.55
N ILE A 113 4.45 6.91 4.02
CA ILE A 113 4.92 8.28 4.32
C ILE A 113 3.98 9.12 5.19
N GLU A 114 2.85 8.60 5.67
CA GLU A 114 1.94 9.38 6.51
C GLU A 114 2.62 9.94 7.77
N ASP A 115 2.11 11.05 8.29
CA ASP A 115 2.79 11.92 9.25
C ASP A 115 3.07 11.29 10.64
N THR A 116 2.31 10.25 11.01
CA THR A 116 2.51 9.55 12.30
C THR A 116 3.59 8.46 12.25
N ARG A 117 4.09 8.11 11.07
CA ARG A 117 5.24 7.21 10.90
C ARG A 117 6.54 7.91 11.28
N THR A 118 7.20 7.43 12.33
CA THR A 118 8.42 8.02 12.92
C THR A 118 9.69 7.22 12.62
N TYR A 119 9.61 6.16 11.83
CA TYR A 119 10.78 5.40 11.39
C TYR A 119 11.64 6.26 10.45
N ASP A 120 12.96 6.14 10.56
CA ASP A 120 13.93 6.95 9.82
C ASP A 120 13.74 6.86 8.29
N ASP A 121 13.48 5.69 7.76
CA ASP A 121 13.22 5.45 6.34
C ASP A 121 11.94 6.14 5.87
N CYS A 122 10.85 6.08 6.67
CA CYS A 122 9.60 6.77 6.39
C CYS A 122 9.80 8.30 6.38
N ILE A 123 10.53 8.85 7.35
CA ILE A 123 10.83 10.29 7.41
C ILE A 123 11.68 10.72 6.22
N LYS A 124 12.71 9.94 5.86
CA LYS A 124 13.58 10.23 4.71
C LYS A 124 12.82 10.19 3.40
N LEU A 125 11.95 9.17 3.24
CA LEU A 125 11.15 9.01 2.02
C LEU A 125 10.12 10.13 1.88
N ARG A 126 9.42 10.50 2.96
CA ARG A 126 8.47 11.62 3.00
C ARG A 126 9.14 12.91 2.56
N ARG A 127 10.32 13.26 3.11
CA ARG A 127 11.08 14.43 2.71
C ARG A 127 11.46 14.36 1.23
N TYR A 128 12.03 13.25 0.79
CA TYR A 128 12.41 13.05 -0.61
C TYR A 128 11.23 13.29 -1.56
N PHE A 129 10.05 12.74 -1.21
CA PHE A 129 8.85 12.89 -2.01
C PHE A 129 8.41 14.36 -2.08
N TYR A 130 8.20 15.00 -0.94
CA TYR A 130 7.64 16.34 -0.89
C TYR A 130 8.62 17.41 -1.39
N ASP A 131 9.90 17.31 -1.07
CA ASP A 131 10.92 18.20 -1.62
C ASP A 131 10.99 18.09 -3.14
N GLY A 132 10.99 16.88 -3.67
CA GLY A 132 11.03 16.64 -5.11
C GLY A 132 9.79 17.14 -5.84
N ILE A 133 8.59 16.78 -5.36
CA ILE A 133 7.33 17.13 -6.03
C ILE A 133 7.08 18.63 -6.09
N SER A 134 7.58 19.40 -5.10
CA SER A 134 7.38 20.84 -5.01
C SER A 134 7.96 21.61 -6.20
N HIS A 135 8.92 21.03 -6.91
CA HIS A 135 9.63 21.65 -8.04
C HIS A 135 9.11 21.18 -9.40
N LEU A 136 8.14 20.23 -9.44
CA LEU A 136 7.65 19.64 -10.67
C LEU A 136 6.32 20.28 -11.10
N SER A 137 6.23 20.66 -12.37
CA SER A 137 5.04 21.28 -12.95
C SER A 137 4.28 20.34 -13.89
N SER A 138 4.98 19.48 -14.65
CA SER A 138 4.33 18.58 -15.59
C SER A 138 3.73 17.35 -14.89
N ALA A 139 2.60 16.84 -15.40
CA ALA A 139 1.99 15.62 -14.91
C ALA A 139 2.93 14.40 -15.11
N GLU A 140 3.64 14.36 -16.24
CA GLU A 140 4.57 13.28 -16.55
C GLU A 140 5.74 13.22 -15.56
N ASP A 141 6.36 14.36 -15.25
CA ASP A 141 7.45 14.44 -14.28
C ASP A 141 6.98 14.05 -12.86
N LYS A 142 5.76 14.46 -12.49
CA LYS A 142 5.15 14.07 -11.22
C LYS A 142 4.96 12.56 -11.12
N ILE A 143 4.39 11.92 -12.17
CA ILE A 143 4.21 10.46 -12.23
C ILE A 143 5.56 9.74 -12.18
N PHE A 144 6.55 10.23 -12.93
CA PHE A 144 7.90 9.68 -12.87
C PHE A 144 8.49 9.78 -11.46
N HIS A 145 8.31 10.91 -10.78
CA HIS A 145 8.76 11.11 -9.40
C HIS A 145 8.04 10.17 -8.41
N LEU A 146 6.73 9.92 -8.60
CA LEU A 146 5.98 8.94 -7.81
C LEU A 146 6.64 7.56 -7.89
N TYR A 147 6.82 7.02 -9.09
CA TYR A 147 7.43 5.70 -9.27
C TYR A 147 8.88 5.65 -8.81
N LYS A 148 9.65 6.71 -8.99
CA LYS A 148 11.01 6.79 -8.44
C LYS A 148 11.01 6.77 -6.91
N THR A 149 10.01 7.35 -6.27
CA THR A 149 9.83 7.29 -4.81
C THR A 149 9.45 5.87 -4.38
N MET A 150 8.59 5.18 -5.14
CA MET A 150 8.25 3.78 -4.93
C MET A 150 9.49 2.88 -4.95
N VAL A 151 10.33 3.00 -5.97
CA VAL A 151 11.58 2.23 -6.06
C VAL A 151 12.48 2.46 -4.84
N LYS A 152 12.54 3.69 -4.32
CA LYS A 152 13.28 3.97 -3.07
C LYS A 152 12.67 3.26 -1.86
N SER A 153 11.35 3.23 -1.73
CA SER A 153 10.68 2.53 -0.63
C SER A 153 10.94 1.03 -0.67
N PHE A 154 10.87 0.42 -1.83
CA PHE A 154 11.21 -1.00 -1.99
C PHE A 154 12.66 -1.29 -1.61
N ASN A 155 13.61 -0.45 -2.02
CA ASN A 155 15.01 -0.59 -1.63
C ASN A 155 15.20 -0.50 -0.10
N TYR A 156 14.51 0.42 0.58
CA TYR A 156 14.56 0.50 2.04
C TYR A 156 13.97 -0.76 2.69
N THR A 157 12.80 -1.20 2.23
CA THR A 157 12.13 -2.41 2.74
C THR A 157 13.02 -3.64 2.53
N MET A 158 13.58 -3.83 1.34
CA MET A 158 14.48 -4.97 1.06
C MET A 158 15.72 -4.93 1.94
N THR A 159 16.33 -3.76 2.16
CA THR A 159 17.50 -3.62 3.02
C THR A 159 17.17 -4.08 4.45
N VAL A 160 16.06 -3.61 5.02
CA VAL A 160 15.63 -4.01 6.36
C VAL A 160 15.35 -5.51 6.44
N LEU A 161 14.62 -6.07 5.47
CA LEU A 161 14.32 -7.51 5.45
C LEU A 161 15.58 -8.37 5.32
N MET A 162 16.56 -7.94 4.54
CA MET A 162 17.87 -8.62 4.43
C MET A 162 18.65 -8.56 5.74
N GLU A 163 18.70 -7.40 6.41
CA GLU A 163 19.37 -7.24 7.70
C GLU A 163 18.72 -8.09 8.81
N GLU A 164 17.39 -8.24 8.76
CA GLU A 164 16.64 -9.10 9.69
C GLU A 164 16.67 -10.59 9.33
N ASN A 165 17.30 -10.99 8.21
CA ASN A 165 17.20 -12.33 7.61
C ASN A 165 15.75 -12.81 7.44
N ALA A 166 14.85 -11.88 7.14
CA ALA A 166 13.44 -12.14 6.91
C ALA A 166 13.18 -12.61 5.47
N LEU A 167 12.10 -13.37 5.29
CA LEU A 167 11.64 -13.76 3.95
C LEU A 167 11.16 -12.54 3.18
N ILE A 168 11.60 -12.42 1.93
CA ILE A 168 11.12 -11.39 1.00
C ILE A 168 10.08 -12.05 0.09
N ASP A 169 8.88 -11.47 0.04
CA ASP A 169 7.81 -11.94 -0.83
C ASP A 169 8.20 -11.78 -2.31
N GLU A 170 7.83 -12.75 -3.15
CA GLU A 170 8.15 -12.70 -4.58
C GLU A 170 7.57 -11.48 -5.29
N ASP A 171 6.39 -11.00 -4.88
CA ASP A 171 5.79 -9.82 -5.46
C ASP A 171 6.63 -8.56 -5.18
N THR A 172 7.22 -8.46 -3.97
CA THR A 172 8.16 -7.38 -3.62
C THR A 172 9.45 -7.46 -4.45
N LEU A 173 9.94 -8.68 -4.76
CA LEU A 173 11.14 -8.86 -5.59
C LEU A 173 10.94 -8.48 -7.07
N ARG A 174 9.70 -8.46 -7.54
CA ARG A 174 9.34 -8.11 -8.93
C ARG A 174 9.10 -6.62 -9.14
N CYS A 175 9.02 -5.84 -8.04
CA CYS A 175 8.89 -4.39 -8.10
C CYS A 175 10.22 -3.73 -8.45
#